data_edf3d609cf31105a8e2c1015f8237b57
#
_entry.id   edf3d609cf31105a8e2c1015f8237b57
#
_cell.length_a   1.000
_cell.length_b   1.000
_cell.length_c   1.000
_cell.angle_alpha   90.00
_cell.angle_beta   90.00
_cell.angle_gamma   90.00
#
_symmetry.space_group_name_H-M   'P 1'
#
loop_
_entity.id
_entity.type
_entity.pdbx_description
1 polymer ?
#
loop_
_entity_poly.entity_id
_entity_poly.type
_entity_poly.pdbx_seq_one_letter_code
_entity_poly.pdbx_strand_id
1 'polypeptide(L)'
;MFNNEQPHIALVDDDPKIRELTAKYLSDQELSVKTAANGTELDELMKNNNISLIILDLMMPEESGLNICQRLRVNNVEIPIIMLTAKGDEVDRIVGLEMGADDYLPKPFNPRELLARVNAILRRQQNSSTQNTKNIFEFGNFSFDISNRSLHKNEQEIQITAGEYDLLRVFAERPKQPLSRDQIMQLAKGKELDVFDRSIDVQISRLRRLIEEDPNKPKFLQTKWGFGYIFVPDSDQD
;
A
#
# COMPACT_ATOMS: atom_id res chain seq x y z
N MET A 1 28.55 8.60 -6.18
CA MET A 1 27.89 8.55 -7.49
C MET A 1 26.59 7.82 -7.25
N PHE A 2 25.48 8.53 -7.09
CA PHE A 2 24.16 7.91 -6.98
C PHE A 2 23.79 7.44 -8.39
N ASN A 3 23.71 6.12 -8.59
CA ASN A 3 23.15 5.54 -9.80
C ASN A 3 21.70 6.01 -9.91
N ASN A 4 21.44 6.90 -10.85
CA ASN A 4 20.11 7.39 -11.19
C ASN A 4 19.44 6.35 -12.12
N GLU A 5 19.37 5.11 -11.64
CA GLU A 5 18.63 4.06 -12.36
C GLU A 5 17.13 4.35 -12.20
N GLN A 6 16.46 4.48 -13.32
CA GLN A 6 15.00 4.65 -13.32
C GLN A 6 14.37 3.50 -12.51
N PRO A 7 13.45 3.81 -11.58
CA PRO A 7 12.79 2.78 -10.81
C PRO A 7 11.99 1.85 -11.73
N HIS A 8 12.11 0.54 -11.49
CA HIS A 8 11.44 -0.48 -12.29
C HIS A 8 10.15 -0.95 -11.63
N ILE A 9 9.15 -1.25 -12.46
CA ILE A 9 7.93 -1.94 -12.05
C ILE A 9 8.11 -3.42 -12.38
N ALA A 10 7.92 -4.31 -11.40
CA ALA A 10 7.83 -5.74 -11.66
C ALA A 10 6.37 -6.13 -11.94
N LEU A 11 6.10 -6.65 -13.12
CA LEU A 11 4.80 -7.22 -13.49
C LEU A 11 4.89 -8.74 -13.47
N VAL A 12 4.13 -9.36 -12.57
CA VAL A 12 4.13 -10.81 -12.32
C VAL A 12 2.76 -11.39 -12.65
N ASP A 13 2.70 -12.21 -13.68
CA ASP A 13 1.45 -12.83 -14.18
C ASP A 13 1.86 -14.09 -14.98
N ASP A 14 1.22 -15.23 -14.78
CA ASP A 14 1.55 -16.46 -15.48
C ASP A 14 1.05 -16.48 -16.94
N ASP A 15 -0.03 -15.71 -17.24
CA ASP A 15 -0.53 -15.58 -18.61
C ASP A 15 0.41 -14.70 -19.46
N PRO A 16 1.12 -15.27 -20.46
CA PRO A 16 2.06 -14.51 -21.25
C PRO A 16 1.43 -13.38 -22.07
N LYS A 17 0.14 -13.52 -22.46
CA LYS A 17 -0.56 -12.50 -23.24
C LYS A 17 -0.93 -11.31 -22.39
N ILE A 18 -1.48 -11.55 -21.19
CA ILE A 18 -1.82 -10.50 -20.24
C ILE A 18 -0.54 -9.76 -19.85
N ARG A 19 0.52 -10.50 -19.53
CA ARG A 19 1.83 -9.96 -19.16
C ARG A 19 2.42 -9.09 -20.27
N GLU A 20 2.43 -9.58 -21.52
CA GLU A 20 2.98 -8.82 -22.65
C GLU A 20 2.17 -7.55 -22.94
N LEU A 21 0.85 -7.65 -23.02
CA LEU A 21 -0.03 -6.52 -23.33
C LEU A 21 0.03 -5.45 -22.24
N THR A 22 0.03 -5.86 -20.97
CA THR A 22 0.11 -4.94 -19.83
C THR A 22 1.48 -4.26 -19.77
N ALA A 23 2.57 -5.02 -19.93
CA ALA A 23 3.92 -4.47 -19.93
C ALA A 23 4.10 -3.47 -21.07
N LYS A 24 3.64 -3.82 -22.28
CA LYS A 24 3.68 -2.91 -23.43
C LYS A 24 2.92 -1.62 -23.15
N TYR A 25 1.67 -1.73 -22.67
CA TYR A 25 0.86 -0.54 -22.38
C TYR A 25 1.54 0.40 -21.37
N LEU A 26 2.09 -0.15 -20.29
CA LEU A 26 2.79 0.65 -19.27
C LEU A 26 4.09 1.24 -19.81
N SER A 27 4.83 0.49 -20.65
CA SER A 27 6.06 0.99 -21.28
C SER A 27 5.79 2.11 -22.29
N ASP A 28 4.68 2.05 -23.02
CA ASP A 28 4.22 3.13 -23.92
C ASP A 28 3.88 4.43 -23.14
N GLN A 29 3.74 4.34 -21.80
CA GLN A 29 3.55 5.46 -20.88
C GLN A 29 4.85 5.87 -20.15
N GLU A 30 6.00 5.57 -20.74
CA GLU A 30 7.34 5.94 -20.24
C GLU A 30 7.71 5.27 -18.89
N LEU A 31 7.02 4.20 -18.48
CA LEU A 31 7.33 3.43 -17.29
C LEU A 31 8.32 2.31 -17.62
N SER A 32 9.31 2.09 -16.77
CA SER A 32 10.24 0.98 -16.91
C SER A 32 9.67 -0.29 -16.30
N VAL A 33 9.29 -1.25 -17.14
CA VAL A 33 8.63 -2.49 -16.71
C VAL A 33 9.54 -3.70 -16.94
N LYS A 34 9.66 -4.53 -15.91
CA LYS A 34 10.28 -5.87 -15.95
C LYS A 34 9.19 -6.91 -15.71
N THR A 35 9.25 -8.01 -16.40
CA THR A 35 8.20 -9.05 -16.32
C THR A 35 8.75 -10.33 -15.70
N ALA A 36 7.89 -11.01 -14.94
CA ALA A 36 8.13 -12.33 -14.37
C ALA A 36 6.90 -13.22 -14.58
N ALA A 37 7.10 -14.52 -14.78
CA ALA A 37 6.03 -15.48 -14.94
C ALA A 37 5.62 -16.14 -13.62
N ASN A 38 6.43 -16.03 -12.57
CA ASN A 38 6.22 -16.67 -11.27
C ASN A 38 7.05 -16.00 -10.16
N GLY A 39 6.93 -16.50 -8.93
CA GLY A 39 7.63 -15.95 -7.77
C GLY A 39 9.15 -16.10 -7.83
N THR A 40 9.67 -17.17 -8.43
CA THR A 40 11.11 -17.39 -8.58
C THR A 40 11.75 -16.36 -9.51
N GLU A 41 11.10 -16.06 -10.64
CA GLU A 41 11.54 -15.02 -11.55
C GLU A 41 11.44 -13.63 -10.94
N LEU A 42 10.40 -13.37 -10.11
CA LEU A 42 10.29 -12.13 -9.34
C LEU A 42 11.48 -11.96 -8.37
N ASP A 43 11.86 -13.02 -7.66
CA ASP A 43 12.99 -12.97 -6.73
C ASP A 43 14.31 -12.66 -7.45
N GLU A 44 14.51 -13.19 -8.66
CA GLU A 44 15.64 -12.85 -9.50
C GLU A 44 15.62 -11.39 -9.99
N LEU A 45 14.46 -10.91 -10.38
CA LEU A 45 14.29 -9.49 -10.76
C LEU A 45 14.64 -8.56 -9.61
N MET A 46 14.18 -8.86 -8.40
CA MET A 46 14.44 -8.04 -7.20
C MET A 46 15.91 -8.03 -6.80
N LYS A 47 16.66 -9.10 -7.05
CA LYS A 47 18.11 -9.15 -6.79
C LYS A 47 18.92 -8.27 -7.75
N ASN A 48 18.47 -8.16 -8.99
CA ASN A 48 19.23 -7.55 -10.08
C ASN A 48 18.75 -6.15 -10.49
N ASN A 49 17.63 -5.69 -9.95
CA ASN A 49 17.03 -4.41 -10.34
C ASN A 49 16.49 -3.67 -9.12
N ASN A 50 16.46 -2.34 -9.22
CA ASN A 50 15.78 -1.49 -8.25
C ASN A 50 14.26 -1.49 -8.53
N ILE A 51 13.53 -2.43 -7.90
CA ILE A 51 12.08 -2.53 -8.04
C ILE A 51 11.40 -1.56 -7.07
N SER A 52 10.57 -0.68 -7.60
CA SER A 52 9.81 0.32 -6.83
C SER A 52 8.33 -0.01 -6.68
N LEU A 53 7.80 -0.93 -7.48
CA LEU A 53 6.41 -1.37 -7.42
C LEU A 53 6.30 -2.78 -7.98
N ILE A 54 5.48 -3.61 -7.36
CA ILE A 54 5.13 -4.95 -7.85
C ILE A 54 3.65 -4.95 -8.23
N ILE A 55 3.35 -5.36 -9.46
CA ILE A 55 2.01 -5.71 -9.91
C ILE A 55 1.98 -7.23 -9.95
N LEU A 56 1.11 -7.85 -9.15
CA LEU A 56 1.16 -9.28 -8.85
C LEU A 56 -0.19 -9.94 -9.11
N ASP A 57 -0.22 -10.92 -10.00
CA ASP A 57 -1.41 -11.75 -10.15
C ASP A 57 -1.62 -12.62 -8.92
N LEU A 58 -2.86 -12.68 -8.47
CA LEU A 58 -3.26 -13.51 -7.34
C LEU A 58 -3.25 -15.01 -7.70
N MET A 59 -3.77 -15.33 -8.89
CA MET A 59 -4.04 -16.70 -9.31
C MET A 59 -2.92 -17.21 -10.22
N MET A 60 -1.83 -17.65 -9.63
CA MET A 60 -0.71 -18.25 -10.37
C MET A 60 -0.53 -19.72 -9.97
N PRO A 61 -0.09 -20.60 -10.90
CA PRO A 61 0.29 -21.99 -10.57
C PRO A 61 1.53 -21.99 -9.67
N GLU A 62 1.73 -23.07 -8.90
CA GLU A 62 2.85 -23.33 -7.99
C GLU A 62 2.84 -22.44 -6.72
N GLU A 63 3.02 -21.15 -6.82
CA GLU A 63 2.96 -20.21 -5.69
C GLU A 63 1.96 -19.10 -6.01
N SER A 64 0.89 -19.02 -5.21
CA SER A 64 -0.14 -17.97 -5.39
C SER A 64 0.43 -16.58 -5.09
N GLY A 65 -0.13 -15.53 -5.71
CA GLY A 65 0.27 -14.16 -5.42
C GLY A 65 0.11 -13.78 -3.95
N LEU A 66 -0.86 -14.36 -3.24
CA LEU A 66 -1.01 -14.18 -1.80
C LEU A 66 0.19 -14.71 -1.01
N ASN A 67 0.66 -15.90 -1.35
CA ASN A 67 1.82 -16.51 -0.68
C ASN A 67 3.08 -15.69 -0.95
N ILE A 68 3.26 -15.22 -2.19
CA ILE A 68 4.37 -14.33 -2.55
C ILE A 68 4.30 -13.04 -1.73
N CYS A 69 3.14 -12.39 -1.68
CA CYS A 69 2.94 -11.17 -0.91
C CYS A 69 3.29 -11.37 0.58
N GLN A 70 2.74 -12.42 1.20
CA GLN A 70 3.02 -12.75 2.59
C GLN A 70 4.51 -13.02 2.82
N ARG A 71 5.15 -13.80 1.95
CA ARG A 71 6.58 -14.09 2.02
C ARG A 71 7.45 -12.84 1.92
N LEU A 72 7.10 -11.92 1.03
CA LEU A 72 7.79 -10.63 0.91
C LEU A 72 7.65 -9.80 2.20
N ARG A 73 6.46 -9.72 2.79
CA ARG A 73 6.23 -8.96 4.04
C ARG A 73 6.94 -9.58 5.24
N VAL A 74 6.95 -10.92 5.36
CA VAL A 74 7.72 -11.63 6.40
C VAL A 74 9.22 -11.34 6.29
N ASN A 75 9.74 -11.15 5.08
CA ASN A 75 11.13 -10.78 4.83
C ASN A 75 11.37 -9.25 4.86
N ASN A 76 10.46 -8.46 5.42
CA ASN A 76 10.53 -7.01 5.54
C ASN A 76 10.72 -6.28 4.20
N VAL A 77 10.18 -6.81 3.11
CA VAL A 77 10.15 -6.13 1.82
C VAL A 77 8.97 -5.16 1.80
N GLU A 78 9.28 -3.86 1.79
CA GLU A 78 8.28 -2.76 1.86
C GLU A 78 7.84 -2.26 0.47
N ILE A 79 8.34 -2.85 -0.60
CA ILE A 79 7.94 -2.48 -1.96
C ILE A 79 6.41 -2.55 -2.08
N PRO A 80 5.74 -1.49 -2.56
CA PRO A 80 4.29 -1.50 -2.76
C PRO A 80 3.85 -2.62 -3.70
N ILE A 81 2.72 -3.25 -3.39
CA ILE A 81 2.15 -4.35 -4.18
C ILE A 81 0.72 -4.00 -4.60
N ILE A 82 0.47 -3.96 -5.91
CA ILE A 82 -0.88 -3.97 -6.48
C ILE A 82 -1.23 -5.41 -6.84
N MET A 83 -2.25 -5.97 -6.20
CA MET A 83 -2.74 -7.32 -6.47
C MET A 83 -3.75 -7.32 -7.62
N LEU A 84 -3.54 -8.16 -8.64
CA LEU A 84 -4.54 -8.42 -9.66
C LEU A 84 -5.39 -9.62 -9.23
N THR A 85 -6.72 -9.46 -9.15
CA THR A 85 -7.62 -10.48 -8.60
C THR A 85 -8.69 -10.89 -9.61
N ALA A 86 -9.28 -12.08 -9.48
CA ALA A 86 -10.44 -12.46 -10.26
C ALA A 86 -11.68 -11.62 -9.87
N LYS A 87 -12.53 -11.32 -10.82
CA LYS A 87 -13.78 -10.56 -10.59
C LYS A 87 -14.75 -11.39 -9.73
N GLY A 88 -15.18 -10.84 -8.59
CA GLY A 88 -16.26 -11.38 -7.76
C GLY A 88 -15.84 -12.00 -6.44
N ASP A 89 -14.56 -12.16 -6.16
CA ASP A 89 -14.11 -12.72 -4.88
C ASP A 89 -13.80 -11.61 -3.87
N GLU A 90 -14.84 -11.14 -3.16
CA GLU A 90 -14.66 -10.18 -2.06
C GLU A 90 -13.77 -10.76 -0.95
N VAL A 91 -13.77 -12.09 -0.79
CA VAL A 91 -12.97 -12.79 0.21
C VAL A 91 -11.49 -12.71 -0.14
N ASP A 92 -11.12 -13.02 -1.39
CA ASP A 92 -9.74 -12.94 -1.87
C ASP A 92 -9.18 -11.52 -1.79
N ARG A 93 -10.02 -10.52 -2.01
CA ARG A 93 -9.66 -9.11 -1.88
C ARG A 93 -9.37 -8.71 -0.44
N ILE A 94 -10.20 -9.13 0.51
CA ILE A 94 -10.01 -8.88 1.94
C ILE A 94 -8.74 -9.59 2.41
N VAL A 95 -8.59 -10.86 2.06
CA VAL A 95 -7.41 -11.67 2.40
C VAL A 95 -6.14 -11.08 1.79
N GLY A 96 -6.17 -10.64 0.54
CA GLY A 96 -5.01 -10.00 -0.12
C GLY A 96 -4.54 -8.73 0.60
N LEU A 97 -5.47 -7.89 1.03
CA LEU A 97 -5.16 -6.71 1.82
C LEU A 97 -4.68 -7.10 3.24
N GLU A 98 -5.28 -8.10 3.87
CA GLU A 98 -4.83 -8.63 5.18
C GLU A 98 -3.42 -9.22 5.12
N MET A 99 -2.99 -9.76 3.97
CA MET A 99 -1.67 -10.34 3.75
C MET A 99 -0.60 -9.31 3.36
N GLY A 100 -0.94 -8.02 3.22
CA GLY A 100 0.05 -6.97 3.02
C GLY A 100 0.06 -6.29 1.65
N ALA A 101 -0.87 -6.58 0.75
CA ALA A 101 -1.03 -5.80 -0.47
C ALA A 101 -1.46 -4.35 -0.16
N ASP A 102 -0.95 -3.40 -0.93
CA ASP A 102 -1.24 -1.97 -0.75
C ASP A 102 -2.46 -1.54 -1.55
N ASP A 103 -2.71 -2.19 -2.67
CA ASP A 103 -3.89 -1.99 -3.53
C ASP A 103 -4.27 -3.27 -4.24
N TYR A 104 -5.48 -3.31 -4.84
CA TYR A 104 -5.93 -4.42 -5.64
C TYR A 104 -6.71 -3.90 -6.86
N LEU A 105 -6.72 -4.72 -7.93
CA LEU A 105 -7.44 -4.41 -9.16
C LEU A 105 -8.08 -5.68 -9.72
N PRO A 106 -9.41 -5.75 -9.85
CA PRO A 106 -10.08 -6.94 -10.37
C PRO A 106 -9.87 -7.12 -11.87
N LYS A 107 -9.60 -8.34 -12.30
CA LYS A 107 -9.59 -8.77 -13.71
C LYS A 107 -11.03 -9.08 -14.20
N PRO A 108 -11.45 -8.65 -15.41
CA PRO A 108 -10.69 -7.85 -16.36
C PRO A 108 -10.63 -6.37 -15.93
N PHE A 109 -9.46 -5.76 -16.02
CA PHE A 109 -9.23 -4.37 -15.65
C PHE A 109 -9.07 -3.45 -16.86
N ASN A 110 -9.37 -2.18 -16.66
CA ASN A 110 -9.03 -1.16 -17.63
C ASN A 110 -7.54 -0.79 -17.48
N PRO A 111 -6.70 -0.86 -18.54
CA PRO A 111 -5.29 -0.48 -18.46
C PRO A 111 -5.05 0.95 -17.98
N ARG A 112 -5.97 1.87 -18.24
CA ARG A 112 -5.89 3.26 -17.73
C ARG A 112 -6.07 3.31 -16.21
N GLU A 113 -6.92 2.45 -15.65
CA GLU A 113 -7.10 2.36 -14.19
C GLU A 113 -5.83 1.83 -13.53
N LEU A 114 -5.23 0.76 -14.08
CA LEU A 114 -3.95 0.26 -13.61
C LEU A 114 -2.88 1.35 -13.63
N LEU A 115 -2.76 2.08 -14.76
CA LEU A 115 -1.82 3.20 -14.90
C LEU A 115 -2.05 4.29 -13.85
N ALA A 116 -3.30 4.67 -13.59
CA ALA A 116 -3.63 5.67 -12.57
C ALA A 116 -3.18 5.24 -11.17
N ARG A 117 -3.38 3.96 -10.81
CA ARG A 117 -2.94 3.38 -9.53
C ARG A 117 -1.41 3.33 -9.43
N VAL A 118 -0.73 2.87 -10.48
CA VAL A 118 0.74 2.86 -10.58
C VAL A 118 1.30 4.27 -10.37
N ASN A 119 0.80 5.25 -11.11
CA ASN A 119 1.27 6.63 -11.00
C ASN A 119 0.98 7.24 -9.62
N ALA A 120 -0.14 6.90 -8.99
CA ALA A 120 -0.46 7.34 -7.64
C ALA A 120 0.56 6.83 -6.61
N ILE A 121 0.96 5.57 -6.69
CA ILE A 121 1.96 4.97 -5.80
C ILE A 121 3.35 5.58 -6.06
N LEU A 122 3.82 5.62 -7.31
CA LEU A 122 5.16 6.13 -7.64
C LEU A 122 5.33 7.62 -7.28
N ARG A 123 4.30 8.45 -7.52
CA ARG A 123 4.32 9.87 -7.13
C ARG A 123 4.47 10.06 -5.62
N ARG A 124 3.89 9.20 -4.81
CA ARG A 124 4.00 9.26 -3.35
C ARG A 124 5.43 8.99 -2.89
N GLN A 125 6.11 8.04 -3.53
CA GLN A 125 7.51 7.75 -3.24
C GLN A 125 8.43 8.92 -3.60
N GLN A 126 8.18 9.62 -4.71
CA GLN A 126 8.99 10.77 -5.16
C GLN A 126 8.79 12.01 -4.26
N ASN A 127 7.58 12.27 -3.78
CA ASN A 127 7.30 13.44 -2.95
C ASN A 127 7.93 13.34 -1.54
N SER A 128 8.40 12.16 -1.13
CA SER A 128 9.10 11.96 0.14
C SER A 128 10.53 12.52 0.14
N SER A 129 11.10 12.85 -1.01
CA SER A 129 12.51 13.26 -1.14
C SER A 129 12.76 14.77 -1.13
N THR A 130 11.73 15.64 -1.11
CA THR A 130 11.94 17.07 -1.39
C THR A 130 11.55 18.06 -0.30
N GLN A 131 11.12 17.64 0.90
CA GLN A 131 10.85 18.60 1.98
C GLN A 131 11.63 18.24 3.26
N ASN A 132 12.70 18.97 3.46
CA ASN A 132 13.61 18.90 4.61
C ASN A 132 13.07 19.68 5.83
N THR A 133 11.80 19.50 6.18
CA THR A 133 11.25 19.88 7.47
C THR A 133 10.91 18.60 8.22
N LYS A 134 11.51 18.40 9.41
CA LYS A 134 11.18 17.28 10.28
C LYS A 134 9.70 17.34 10.65
N ASN A 135 8.86 16.72 9.84
CA ASN A 135 7.44 16.51 10.12
C ASN A 135 7.30 15.23 10.96
N ILE A 136 7.77 15.30 12.21
CA ILE A 136 7.58 14.22 13.19
C ILE A 136 6.24 14.49 13.88
N PHE A 137 5.34 13.54 13.79
CA PHE A 137 4.06 13.55 14.47
C PHE A 137 4.09 12.57 15.64
N GLU A 138 3.95 13.08 16.86
CA GLU A 138 3.99 12.27 18.07
C GLU A 138 2.58 11.98 18.60
N PHE A 139 2.33 10.74 19.05
CA PHE A 139 1.09 10.32 19.68
C PHE A 139 1.34 9.12 20.62
N GLY A 140 0.88 9.23 21.86
CA GLY A 140 1.20 8.24 22.90
C GLY A 140 2.71 8.02 23.00
N ASN A 141 3.15 6.77 22.79
CA ASN A 141 4.55 6.38 22.76
C ASN A 141 5.09 6.16 21.33
N PHE A 142 4.39 6.70 20.34
CA PHE A 142 4.78 6.62 18.92
C PHE A 142 5.33 7.93 18.41
N SER A 143 6.32 7.83 17.51
CA SER A 143 6.90 8.91 16.73
C SER A 143 6.81 8.55 15.25
N PHE A 144 6.00 9.28 14.50
CA PHE A 144 5.79 9.08 13.07
C PHE A 144 6.53 10.15 12.27
N ASP A 145 7.61 9.78 11.63
CA ASP A 145 8.37 10.65 10.73
C ASP A 145 7.79 10.56 9.31
N ILE A 146 7.02 11.58 8.94
CA ILE A 146 6.38 11.67 7.62
C ILE A 146 7.44 11.79 6.51
N SER A 147 8.56 12.46 6.78
CA SER A 147 9.62 12.67 5.78
C SER A 147 10.39 11.41 5.47
N ASN A 148 10.74 10.62 6.50
CA ASN A 148 11.49 9.38 6.36
C ASN A 148 10.59 8.14 6.20
N ARG A 149 9.26 8.33 6.20
CA ARG A 149 8.25 7.26 6.10
C ARG A 149 8.41 6.18 7.17
N SER A 150 8.84 6.54 8.36
CA SER A 150 9.12 5.61 9.45
C SER A 150 8.20 5.84 10.65
N LEU A 151 7.82 4.75 11.31
CA LEU A 151 7.06 4.76 12.55
C LEU A 151 7.92 4.11 13.64
N HIS A 152 8.06 4.79 14.77
CA HIS A 152 8.78 4.27 15.94
C HIS A 152 7.85 4.17 17.14
N LYS A 153 8.07 3.15 17.96
CA LYS A 153 7.44 2.99 19.28
C LYS A 153 8.54 2.86 20.34
N ASN A 154 8.59 3.80 21.29
CA ASN A 154 9.67 3.82 22.29
C ASN A 154 11.05 3.71 21.64
N GLU A 155 11.32 4.49 20.59
CA GLU A 155 12.57 4.52 19.80
C GLU A 155 12.85 3.25 18.95
N GLN A 156 12.01 2.22 19.01
CA GLN A 156 12.11 1.05 18.15
C GLN A 156 11.30 1.25 16.88
N GLU A 157 11.93 1.03 15.73
CA GLU A 157 11.26 1.12 14.43
C GLU A 157 10.23 0.00 14.25
N ILE A 158 9.03 0.39 13.81
CA ILE A 158 7.95 -0.51 13.43
C ILE A 158 7.86 -0.52 11.92
N GLN A 159 7.94 -1.70 11.34
CA GLN A 159 7.76 -1.88 9.91
C GLN A 159 6.30 -1.61 9.52
N ILE A 160 6.12 -0.70 8.58
CA ILE A 160 4.82 -0.34 8.02
C ILE A 160 4.85 -0.45 6.50
N THR A 161 3.78 -0.96 5.92
CA THR A 161 3.62 -1.00 4.46
C THR A 161 3.33 0.40 3.91
N ALA A 162 3.49 0.58 2.58
CA ALA A 162 3.18 1.86 1.94
C ALA A 162 1.71 2.28 2.15
N GLY A 163 0.76 1.33 2.15
CA GLY A 163 -0.65 1.63 2.41
C GLY A 163 -0.92 2.05 3.85
N GLU A 164 -0.28 1.43 4.82
CA GLU A 164 -0.38 1.81 6.24
C GLU A 164 0.25 3.18 6.50
N TYR A 165 1.38 3.46 5.88
CA TYR A 165 1.98 4.79 5.92
C TYR A 165 1.04 5.86 5.35
N ASP A 166 0.49 5.65 4.14
CA ASP A 166 -0.39 6.63 3.49
C ASP A 166 -1.63 6.91 4.35
N LEU A 167 -2.18 5.87 4.96
CA LEU A 167 -3.33 5.98 5.84
C LEU A 167 -2.99 6.75 7.12
N LEU A 168 -1.88 6.40 7.79
CA LEU A 168 -1.43 7.09 8.99
C LEU A 168 -1.12 8.56 8.71
N ARG A 169 -0.51 8.87 7.55
CA ARG A 169 -0.24 10.24 7.11
C ARG A 169 -1.52 11.05 6.96
N VAL A 170 -2.56 10.50 6.33
CA VAL A 170 -3.86 11.18 6.18
C VAL A 170 -4.41 11.61 7.53
N PHE A 171 -4.30 10.75 8.53
CA PHE A 171 -4.78 11.03 9.88
C PHE A 171 -3.86 11.97 10.66
N ALA A 172 -2.54 11.83 10.53
CA ALA A 172 -1.57 12.70 11.17
C ALA A 172 -1.66 14.15 10.67
N GLU A 173 -1.96 14.35 9.38
CA GLU A 173 -2.20 15.67 8.80
C GLU A 173 -3.54 16.29 9.24
N ARG A 174 -4.48 15.49 9.79
CA ARG A 174 -5.86 15.92 10.17
C ARG A 174 -6.27 15.36 11.52
N PRO A 175 -5.49 15.64 12.59
CA PRO A 175 -5.80 15.12 13.92
C PRO A 175 -7.14 15.70 14.42
N LYS A 176 -7.88 14.88 15.15
CA LYS A 176 -9.18 15.22 15.75
C LYS A 176 -10.28 15.61 14.73
N GLN A 177 -10.01 15.43 13.43
CA GLN A 177 -11.00 15.65 12.38
C GLN A 177 -11.66 14.31 11.98
N PRO A 178 -12.99 14.17 12.08
CA PRO A 178 -13.68 13.01 11.55
C PRO A 178 -13.59 12.99 10.02
N LEU A 179 -13.22 11.84 9.46
CA LEU A 179 -13.12 11.62 8.02
C LEU A 179 -14.06 10.49 7.61
N SER A 180 -14.82 10.70 6.53
CA SER A 180 -15.62 9.63 5.93
C SER A 180 -14.70 8.63 5.22
N ARG A 181 -15.21 7.40 4.95
CA ARG A 181 -14.48 6.39 4.21
C ARG A 181 -14.01 6.89 2.85
N ASP A 182 -14.90 7.59 2.14
CA ASP A 182 -14.59 8.17 0.82
C ASP A 182 -13.51 9.25 0.91
N GLN A 183 -13.57 10.12 1.93
CA GLN A 183 -12.54 11.12 2.17
C GLN A 183 -11.18 10.49 2.48
N ILE A 184 -11.15 9.47 3.34
CA ILE A 184 -9.91 8.76 3.66
C ILE A 184 -9.32 8.13 2.41
N MET A 185 -10.14 7.44 1.63
CA MET A 185 -9.73 6.84 0.36
C MET A 185 -9.19 7.88 -0.62
N GLN A 186 -9.93 8.96 -0.84
CA GLN A 186 -9.52 10.04 -1.74
C GLN A 186 -8.19 10.67 -1.33
N LEU A 187 -7.99 10.87 -0.03
CA LEU A 187 -6.76 11.47 0.51
C LEU A 187 -5.58 10.49 0.50
N ALA A 188 -5.84 9.21 0.76
CA ALA A 188 -4.80 8.17 0.75
C ALA A 188 -4.42 7.72 -0.65
N LYS A 189 -5.37 7.55 -1.58
CA LYS A 189 -5.14 6.96 -2.90
C LYS A 189 -5.26 7.92 -4.10
N GLY A 190 -5.86 9.13 -3.95
CA GLY A 190 -6.09 10.08 -5.03
C GLY A 190 -7.47 9.97 -5.70
N LYS A 191 -7.73 10.78 -6.74
CA LYS A 191 -9.06 11.22 -7.18
C LYS A 191 -10.00 10.22 -7.89
N GLU A 192 -9.67 8.96 -8.12
CA GLU A 192 -10.57 8.02 -8.83
C GLU A 192 -10.86 6.78 -7.98
N LEU A 193 -12.11 6.64 -7.53
CA LEU A 193 -12.55 5.54 -6.69
C LEU A 193 -13.94 5.04 -7.05
N ASP A 194 -14.04 3.72 -7.10
CA ASP A 194 -15.29 3.00 -7.08
C ASP A 194 -15.96 3.09 -5.70
N VAL A 195 -17.23 3.43 -5.68
CA VAL A 195 -18.04 3.82 -4.50
C VAL A 195 -18.23 2.68 -3.46
N PHE A 196 -17.75 1.45 -3.73
CA PHE A 196 -17.98 0.27 -2.90
C PHE A 196 -16.72 -0.35 -2.30
N ASP A 197 -15.61 0.39 -2.16
CA ASP A 197 -14.37 -0.19 -1.67
C ASP A 197 -14.33 -0.35 -0.14
N ARG A 198 -14.69 -1.54 0.35
CA ARG A 198 -14.54 -1.93 1.76
C ARG A 198 -13.07 -2.09 2.20
N SER A 199 -12.12 -1.87 1.31
CA SER A 199 -10.69 -2.01 1.60
C SER A 199 -10.22 -1.10 2.73
N ILE A 200 -10.86 0.07 2.91
CA ILE A 200 -10.49 1.01 3.96
C ILE A 200 -10.69 0.42 5.37
N ASP A 201 -11.77 -0.32 5.61
CA ASP A 201 -12.06 -0.90 6.93
C ASP A 201 -11.01 -1.98 7.28
N VAL A 202 -10.54 -2.73 6.28
CA VAL A 202 -9.45 -3.71 6.44
C VAL A 202 -8.12 -3.02 6.74
N GLN A 203 -7.80 -1.96 6.00
CA GLN A 203 -6.57 -1.18 6.24
C GLN A 203 -6.60 -0.50 7.62
N ILE A 204 -7.74 0.04 8.05
CA ILE A 204 -7.94 0.57 9.40
C ILE A 204 -7.72 -0.52 10.45
N SER A 205 -8.26 -1.71 10.24
CA SER A 205 -8.07 -2.84 11.15
C SER A 205 -6.59 -3.22 11.28
N ARG A 206 -5.84 -3.22 10.16
CA ARG A 206 -4.39 -3.48 10.16
C ARG A 206 -3.64 -2.38 10.91
N LEU A 207 -3.90 -1.11 10.59
CA LEU A 207 -3.26 0.02 11.24
C LEU A 207 -3.50 -0.01 12.76
N ARG A 208 -4.72 -0.34 13.21
CA ARG A 208 -5.02 -0.52 14.64
C ARG A 208 -4.16 -1.60 15.30
N ARG A 209 -3.89 -2.72 14.62
CA ARG A 209 -3.00 -3.76 15.17
C ARG A 209 -1.57 -3.27 15.42
N LEU A 210 -1.13 -2.25 14.70
CA LEU A 210 0.20 -1.66 14.86
C LEU A 210 0.26 -0.59 15.95
N ILE A 211 -0.79 0.27 16.05
CA ILE A 211 -0.74 1.47 16.89
C ILE A 211 -1.60 1.40 18.16
N GLU A 212 -2.47 0.41 18.31
CA GLU A 212 -3.33 0.27 19.48
C GLU A 212 -2.87 -0.87 20.40
N GLU A 213 -3.11 -0.73 21.68
CA GLU A 213 -2.90 -1.82 22.65
C GLU A 213 -3.98 -2.93 22.49
N ASP A 214 -5.22 -2.52 22.28
CA ASP A 214 -6.36 -3.39 21.94
C ASP A 214 -7.06 -2.86 20.68
N PRO A 215 -6.89 -3.51 19.52
CA PRO A 215 -7.53 -3.08 18.28
C PRO A 215 -9.05 -3.01 18.32
N ASN A 216 -9.69 -3.74 19.25
CA ASN A 216 -11.14 -3.73 19.43
C ASN A 216 -11.62 -2.55 20.29
N LYS A 217 -10.72 -1.95 21.07
CA LYS A 217 -10.97 -0.76 21.89
C LYS A 217 -9.98 0.36 21.55
N PRO A 218 -10.02 0.87 20.31
CA PRO A 218 -9.01 1.80 19.82
C PRO A 218 -9.06 3.13 20.58
N LYS A 219 -7.89 3.57 21.05
CA LYS A 219 -7.70 4.86 21.71
C LYS A 219 -7.39 5.95 20.69
N PHE A 220 -6.50 5.69 19.74
CA PHE A 220 -6.05 6.68 18.76
C PHE A 220 -6.96 6.71 17.55
N LEU A 221 -7.21 5.58 16.89
CA LEU A 221 -7.96 5.52 15.65
C LEU A 221 -9.40 5.01 15.90
N GLN A 222 -10.28 5.92 16.31
CA GLN A 222 -11.62 5.61 16.74
C GLN A 222 -12.63 5.56 15.58
N THR A 223 -13.67 4.73 15.73
CA THR A 223 -14.82 4.70 14.80
C THR A 223 -15.83 5.78 15.17
N LYS A 224 -16.25 6.58 14.21
CA LYS A 224 -17.44 7.45 14.32
C LYS A 224 -18.59 6.77 13.58
N TRP A 225 -19.48 6.14 14.36
CA TRP A 225 -20.61 5.36 13.84
C TRP A 225 -21.45 6.15 12.83
N GLY A 226 -21.76 5.52 11.71
CA GLY A 226 -22.52 6.14 10.62
C GLY A 226 -21.74 7.14 9.75
N PHE A 227 -20.47 7.47 10.10
CA PHE A 227 -19.69 8.47 9.36
C PHE A 227 -18.37 7.90 8.83
N GLY A 228 -17.49 7.43 9.70
CA GLY A 228 -16.15 6.96 9.31
C GLY A 228 -15.21 6.85 10.51
N TYR A 229 -14.04 7.49 10.44
CA TYR A 229 -13.00 7.37 11.44
C TYR A 229 -12.43 8.72 11.87
N ILE A 230 -11.87 8.76 13.07
CA ILE A 230 -11.19 9.94 13.63
C ILE A 230 -9.90 9.48 14.30
N PHE A 231 -8.84 10.27 14.16
CA PHE A 231 -7.59 10.07 14.86
C PHE A 231 -7.44 11.06 16.02
N VAL A 232 -7.23 10.53 17.22
CA VAL A 232 -7.11 11.30 18.48
C VAL A 232 -5.72 11.02 19.06
N PRO A 233 -4.71 11.86 18.74
CA PRO A 233 -3.33 11.64 19.19
C PRO A 233 -3.15 11.72 20.71
N ASP A 234 -3.90 12.63 21.35
CA ASP A 234 -3.90 12.82 22.80
C ASP A 234 -5.11 12.08 23.38
N SER A 235 -5.01 10.75 23.55
CA SER A 235 -5.96 10.06 24.40
C SER A 235 -5.57 10.38 25.84
N ASP A 236 -6.21 11.38 26.45
CA ASP A 236 -6.02 11.69 27.85
C ASP A 236 -6.06 10.40 28.68
N GLN A 237 -5.02 10.24 29.50
CA GLN A 237 -5.00 9.24 30.56
C GLN A 237 -6.05 9.69 31.58
N ASP A 238 -7.25 9.14 31.50
CA ASP A 238 -8.15 9.01 32.63
C ASP A 238 -8.05 7.62 33.25
#